data_a44a6270ce1a7234b5b8e8f106a1a429
#
_entry.id   a44a6270ce1a7234b5b8e8f106a1a429
#
_cell.length_a   1.000
_cell.length_b   1.000
_cell.length_c   1.000
_cell.angle_alpha   90.00
_cell.angle_beta   90.00
_cell.angle_gamma   90.00
#
_symmetry.space_group_name_H-M   'P 1'
#
loop_
_entity.id
_entity.type
_entity.pdbx_description
1 polymer ?
#
loop_
_entity_poly.entity_id
_entity_poly.type
_entity_poly.pdbx_seq_one_letter_code
_entity_poly.pdbx_strand_id
1 'polypeptide(L)'
;PKPVDVVTHHTLPDFIMNRGGVSLRPGDGVIHSWLNRMLLPDTVGTGGDSHTRFPIGISFPAGSGLVAFAAATGVMPLDMPESVLVRFKGEMQPGITLRDLVHAIPYYAIQQGLLTVEKKGKKNIFSGRILEIEGLEHLKVEQAFELSDASAERSAAACTIKLAQEPIIEYLNSNIVLLKWMIAEGYGDARTLERRIRAVSYTHLTLPT
;
A
#
# COMPACT_ATOMS: atom_id res chain seq x y z
N PRO A 1 -2.41 1.81 -29.16
CA PRO A 1 -3.48 1.51 -28.22
C PRO A 1 -4.71 1.01 -28.98
N LYS A 2 -5.46 0.09 -28.40
CA LYS A 2 -6.74 -0.34 -28.99
C LYS A 2 -7.78 0.77 -28.83
N PRO A 3 -8.74 0.93 -29.77
CA PRO A 3 -9.77 1.96 -29.63
C PRO A 3 -10.53 1.92 -28.30
N VAL A 4 -10.78 0.73 -27.76
CA VAL A 4 -11.45 0.55 -26.47
C VAL A 4 -10.63 1.13 -25.31
N ASP A 5 -9.31 1.04 -25.35
CA ASP A 5 -8.44 1.58 -24.30
C ASP A 5 -8.50 3.12 -24.31
N VAL A 6 -8.55 3.72 -25.50
CA VAL A 6 -8.68 5.18 -25.65
C VAL A 6 -10.02 5.66 -25.08
N VAL A 7 -11.12 4.97 -25.38
CA VAL A 7 -12.44 5.28 -24.82
C VAL A 7 -12.40 5.16 -23.29
N THR A 8 -11.81 4.11 -22.74
CA THR A 8 -11.69 3.92 -21.28
C THR A 8 -10.91 5.06 -20.63
N HIS A 9 -9.79 5.48 -21.22
CA HIS A 9 -8.98 6.58 -20.70
C HIS A 9 -9.73 7.92 -20.68
N HIS A 10 -10.70 8.13 -21.55
CA HIS A 10 -11.52 9.34 -21.56
C HIS A 10 -12.73 9.26 -20.65
N THR A 11 -13.35 8.09 -20.52
CA THR A 11 -14.62 7.93 -19.77
C THR A 11 -14.43 7.63 -18.28
N LEU A 12 -13.37 6.92 -17.91
CA LEU A 12 -13.12 6.50 -16.54
C LEU A 12 -12.89 7.67 -15.57
N PRO A 13 -12.12 8.72 -15.91
CA PRO A 13 -11.96 9.89 -15.07
C PRO A 13 -13.29 10.54 -14.71
N ASP A 14 -14.14 10.81 -15.69
CA ASP A 14 -15.45 11.42 -15.47
C ASP A 14 -16.34 10.52 -14.60
N PHE A 15 -16.33 9.22 -14.85
CA PHE A 15 -17.09 8.26 -14.06
C PHE A 15 -16.69 8.28 -12.58
N ILE A 16 -15.40 8.29 -12.29
CA ILE A 16 -14.87 8.27 -10.92
C ILE A 16 -15.12 9.61 -10.22
N MET A 17 -14.79 10.73 -10.89
CA MET A 17 -14.92 12.06 -10.31
C MET A 17 -16.39 12.43 -10.04
N ASN A 18 -17.30 12.06 -10.90
CA ASN A 18 -18.76 12.28 -10.69
C ASN A 18 -19.32 11.48 -9.50
N ARG A 19 -18.55 10.54 -8.94
CA ARG A 19 -18.89 9.75 -7.75
C ARG A 19 -18.04 10.10 -6.54
N GLY A 20 -17.36 11.25 -6.56
CA GLY A 20 -16.54 11.75 -5.45
C GLY A 20 -15.18 11.05 -5.33
N GLY A 21 -14.77 10.32 -6.36
CA GLY A 21 -13.44 9.71 -6.43
C GLY A 21 -12.40 10.67 -7.00
N VAL A 22 -11.16 10.20 -6.98
CA VAL A 22 -10.01 10.92 -7.54
C VAL A 22 -9.48 10.13 -8.73
N SER A 23 -9.31 10.79 -9.88
CA SER A 23 -8.70 10.20 -11.06
C SER A 23 -7.33 10.83 -11.33
N LEU A 24 -6.33 9.99 -11.53
CA LEU A 24 -5.03 10.42 -12.04
C LEU A 24 -5.14 10.66 -13.55
N ARG A 25 -4.29 11.56 -14.04
CA ARG A 25 -4.20 11.91 -15.46
C ARG A 25 -3.16 11.04 -16.16
N PRO A 26 -3.30 10.82 -17.46
CA PRO A 26 -2.22 10.19 -18.25
C PRO A 26 -0.90 10.95 -18.06
N GLY A 27 0.15 10.22 -17.69
CA GLY A 27 1.48 10.80 -17.43
C GLY A 27 1.79 11.13 -15.97
N ASP A 28 0.82 11.05 -15.05
CA ASP A 28 1.06 11.32 -13.62
C ASP A 28 1.94 10.25 -12.94
N GLY A 29 2.14 9.11 -13.57
CA GLY A 29 3.00 8.05 -13.08
C GLY A 29 2.24 6.82 -12.58
N VAL A 30 2.88 6.07 -11.70
CA VAL A 30 2.37 4.79 -11.19
C VAL A 30 1.34 5.03 -10.10
N ILE A 31 0.15 4.43 -10.26
CA ILE A 31 -0.98 4.57 -9.31
C ILE A 31 -0.61 4.21 -7.86
N HIS A 32 0.25 3.21 -7.65
CA HIS A 32 0.64 2.77 -6.30
C HIS A 32 1.36 3.86 -5.51
N SER A 33 2.21 4.65 -6.16
CA SER A 33 2.89 5.78 -5.52
C SER A 33 1.90 6.84 -5.05
N TRP A 34 0.83 7.09 -5.81
CA TRP A 34 -0.23 8.01 -5.44
C TRP A 34 -1.13 7.46 -4.33
N LEU A 35 -1.54 6.20 -4.44
CA LEU A 35 -2.37 5.55 -3.41
C LEU A 35 -1.66 5.49 -2.06
N ASN A 36 -0.36 5.19 -2.04
CA ASN A 36 0.44 5.20 -0.83
C ASN A 36 0.36 6.56 -0.11
N ARG A 37 0.28 7.65 -0.87
CA ARG A 37 0.14 9.02 -0.35
C ARG A 37 -1.26 9.36 0.18
N MET A 38 -2.27 8.59 -0.18
CA MET A 38 -3.66 8.82 0.21
C MET A 38 -4.14 7.96 1.37
N LEU A 39 -3.34 6.99 1.79
CA LEU A 39 -3.70 6.13 2.91
C LEU A 39 -3.45 6.82 4.25
N LEU A 40 -4.18 6.36 5.24
CA LEU A 40 -4.06 6.81 6.62
C LEU A 40 -3.62 5.63 7.49
N PRO A 41 -2.86 5.89 8.58
CA PRO A 41 -2.69 4.89 9.63
C PRO A 41 -4.04 4.37 10.11
N ASP A 42 -4.06 3.17 10.65
CA ASP A 42 -5.24 2.51 11.22
C ASP A 42 -6.42 2.33 10.25
N THR A 43 -6.16 2.33 8.96
CA THR A 43 -7.16 2.04 7.93
C THR A 43 -6.95 0.70 7.27
N VAL A 44 -8.05 0.10 6.83
CA VAL A 44 -8.06 -1.08 5.98
C VAL A 44 -8.43 -0.65 4.57
N GLY A 45 -7.57 -0.97 3.61
CA GLY A 45 -7.76 -0.66 2.19
C GLY A 45 -7.93 -1.91 1.33
N THR A 46 -8.46 -1.71 0.14
CA THR A 46 -8.48 -2.72 -0.91
C THR A 46 -8.22 -2.09 -2.27
N GLY A 47 -7.78 -2.88 -3.21
CA GLY A 47 -7.55 -2.44 -4.59
C GLY A 47 -7.49 -3.61 -5.56
N GLY A 48 -7.72 -3.34 -6.84
CA GLY A 48 -7.79 -4.34 -7.90
C GLY A 48 -6.43 -4.79 -8.46
N ASP A 49 -5.33 -4.38 -7.83
CA ASP A 49 -3.97 -4.74 -8.23
C ASP A 49 -3.23 -5.46 -7.11
N SER A 50 -2.43 -6.46 -7.46
CA SER A 50 -1.66 -7.28 -6.51
C SER A 50 -0.66 -6.48 -5.66
N HIS A 51 -0.20 -5.33 -6.15
CA HIS A 51 0.71 -4.41 -5.48
C HIS A 51 -0.02 -3.35 -4.63
N THR A 52 -1.32 -3.47 -4.40
CA THR A 52 -2.06 -2.67 -3.42
C THR A 52 -1.67 -3.10 -2.00
N ARG A 53 -0.44 -2.78 -1.61
CA ARG A 53 0.19 -3.19 -0.34
C ARG A 53 1.03 -2.05 0.18
N PHE A 54 0.54 -1.40 1.22
CA PHE A 54 1.12 -0.17 1.74
C PHE A 54 1.63 -0.35 3.16
N PRO A 55 2.71 0.31 3.56
CA PRO A 55 3.33 0.10 4.87
C PRO A 55 2.54 0.73 6.02
N ILE A 56 1.74 1.77 5.73
CA ILE A 56 0.86 2.44 6.69
C ILE A 56 -0.55 1.89 6.53
N GLY A 57 -1.18 1.51 7.65
CA GLY A 57 -2.44 0.78 7.62
C GLY A 57 -2.24 -0.65 7.11
N ILE A 58 -3.30 -1.25 6.62
CA ILE A 58 -3.25 -2.56 5.97
C ILE A 58 -4.10 -2.56 4.70
N SER A 59 -3.61 -3.19 3.64
CA SER A 59 -4.33 -3.26 2.37
C SER A 59 -4.35 -4.69 1.84
N PHE A 60 -5.55 -5.14 1.48
CA PHE A 60 -5.78 -6.45 0.92
C PHE A 60 -6.14 -6.32 -0.57
N PRO A 61 -5.24 -6.66 -1.49
CA PRO A 61 -5.60 -6.70 -2.91
C PRO A 61 -6.67 -7.75 -3.15
N ALA A 62 -7.60 -7.42 -4.03
CA ALA A 62 -8.73 -8.28 -4.38
C ALA A 62 -9.01 -8.23 -5.88
N GLY A 63 -9.68 -9.23 -6.40
CA GLY A 63 -10.14 -9.22 -7.78
C GLY A 63 -11.09 -8.06 -8.07
N SER A 64 -11.08 -7.54 -9.30
CA SER A 64 -11.85 -6.37 -9.70
C SER A 64 -13.36 -6.49 -9.39
N GLY A 65 -13.95 -7.67 -9.50
CA GLY A 65 -15.35 -7.92 -9.13
C GLY A 65 -15.62 -7.73 -7.64
N LEU A 66 -14.72 -8.18 -6.77
CA LEU A 66 -14.85 -8.01 -5.32
C LEU A 66 -14.62 -6.55 -4.91
N VAL A 67 -13.68 -5.85 -5.56
CA VAL A 67 -13.48 -4.42 -5.34
C VAL A 67 -14.71 -3.62 -5.78
N ALA A 68 -15.30 -3.94 -6.92
CA ALA A 68 -16.55 -3.32 -7.40
C ALA A 68 -17.72 -3.59 -6.44
N PHE A 69 -17.84 -4.82 -5.92
CA PHE A 69 -18.83 -5.16 -4.90
C PHE A 69 -18.64 -4.31 -3.63
N ALA A 70 -17.41 -4.21 -3.14
CA ALA A 70 -17.09 -3.39 -1.98
C ALA A 70 -17.40 -1.92 -2.20
N ALA A 71 -17.11 -1.38 -3.38
CA ALA A 71 -17.42 -0.01 -3.74
C ALA A 71 -18.93 0.25 -3.80
N ALA A 72 -19.72 -0.72 -4.25
CA ALA A 72 -21.17 -0.60 -4.38
C ALA A 72 -21.91 -0.79 -3.04
N THR A 73 -21.43 -1.68 -2.17
CA THR A 73 -22.13 -2.08 -0.94
C THR A 73 -21.55 -1.45 0.33
N GLY A 74 -20.33 -0.91 0.27
CA GLY A 74 -19.59 -0.40 1.42
C GLY A 74 -18.96 -1.49 2.30
N VAL A 75 -19.02 -2.76 1.90
CA VAL A 75 -18.45 -3.89 2.65
C VAL A 75 -17.70 -4.84 1.73
N MET A 76 -16.65 -5.46 2.25
CA MET A 76 -15.91 -6.51 1.55
C MET A 76 -15.78 -7.73 2.46
N PRO A 77 -16.30 -8.91 2.07
CA PRO A 77 -16.07 -10.13 2.81
C PRO A 77 -14.58 -10.50 2.77
N LEU A 78 -14.03 -10.82 3.91
CA LEU A 78 -12.63 -11.19 4.07
C LEU A 78 -12.51 -12.23 5.18
N ASP A 79 -11.92 -13.38 4.85
CA ASP A 79 -11.49 -14.33 5.88
C ASP A 79 -10.23 -13.77 6.54
N MET A 80 -10.19 -13.73 7.87
CA MET A 80 -9.05 -13.20 8.61
C MET A 80 -7.80 -14.07 8.36
N PRO A 81 -6.78 -13.56 7.67
CA PRO A 81 -5.56 -14.31 7.42
C PRO A 81 -4.73 -14.50 8.69
N GLU A 82 -3.99 -15.60 8.75
CA GLU A 82 -2.88 -15.72 9.71
C GLU A 82 -1.77 -14.73 9.38
N SER A 83 -0.91 -14.44 10.37
CA SER A 83 0.25 -13.57 10.19
C SER A 83 1.57 -14.36 10.21
N VAL A 84 2.56 -13.82 9.52
CA VAL A 84 3.96 -14.23 9.60
C VAL A 84 4.79 -13.03 10.03
N LEU A 85 5.45 -13.15 11.17
CA LEU A 85 6.35 -12.13 11.67
C LEU A 85 7.73 -12.25 11.00
N VAL A 86 8.18 -11.17 10.39
CA VAL A 86 9.56 -10.99 9.90
C VAL A 86 10.24 -9.96 10.78
N ARG A 87 11.21 -10.40 11.55
CA ARG A 87 11.95 -9.55 12.49
C ARG A 87 13.39 -9.38 12.02
N PHE A 88 13.75 -8.15 11.67
CA PHE A 88 15.14 -7.77 11.46
C PHE A 88 15.81 -7.48 12.81
N LYS A 89 17.08 -7.86 12.93
CA LYS A 89 17.88 -7.66 14.15
C LYS A 89 19.24 -7.08 13.79
N GLY A 90 19.67 -6.11 14.58
CA GLY A 90 20.94 -5.41 14.37
C GLY A 90 20.81 -4.24 13.41
N GLU A 91 21.94 -3.73 12.97
CA GLU A 91 22.06 -2.56 12.11
C GLU A 91 22.31 -2.97 10.66
N MET A 92 21.76 -2.20 9.72
CA MET A 92 22.04 -2.39 8.30
C MET A 92 23.52 -2.07 8.02
N GLN A 93 24.24 -3.04 7.49
CA GLN A 93 25.66 -2.91 7.24
C GLN A 93 25.95 -1.97 6.07
N PRO A 94 27.10 -1.27 6.06
CA PRO A 94 27.50 -0.45 4.92
C PRO A 94 27.49 -1.25 3.61
N GLY A 95 26.93 -0.65 2.57
CA GLY A 95 26.78 -1.28 1.25
C GLY A 95 25.52 -2.13 1.07
N ILE A 96 24.78 -2.43 2.14
CA ILE A 96 23.47 -3.08 2.06
C ILE A 96 22.42 -2.02 1.71
N THR A 97 21.59 -2.34 0.74
CA THR A 97 20.48 -1.49 0.28
C THR A 97 19.14 -2.05 0.72
N LEU A 98 18.10 -1.28 0.56
CA LEU A 98 16.73 -1.74 0.82
C LEU A 98 16.35 -2.93 -0.07
N ARG A 99 16.83 -2.93 -1.31
CA ARG A 99 16.61 -4.05 -2.23
C ARG A 99 17.19 -5.36 -1.71
N ASP A 100 18.33 -5.31 -1.02
CA ASP A 100 18.92 -6.49 -0.39
C ASP A 100 18.04 -7.02 0.73
N LEU A 101 17.42 -6.14 1.54
CA LEU A 101 16.44 -6.54 2.56
C LEU A 101 15.21 -7.18 1.95
N VAL A 102 14.71 -6.65 0.84
CA VAL A 102 13.59 -7.23 0.07
C VAL A 102 13.92 -8.68 -0.31
N HIS A 103 15.12 -8.96 -0.77
CA HIS A 103 15.54 -10.30 -1.19
C HIS A 103 15.94 -11.18 0.00
N ALA A 104 16.41 -10.62 1.08
CA ALA A 104 16.81 -11.37 2.29
C ALA A 104 15.63 -12.14 2.89
N ILE A 105 14.43 -11.58 2.86
CA ILE A 105 13.22 -12.22 3.41
C ILE A 105 12.95 -13.59 2.77
N PRO A 106 12.74 -13.71 1.44
CA PRO A 106 12.51 -15.01 0.81
C PRO A 106 13.75 -15.90 0.86
N TYR A 107 14.95 -15.34 0.76
CA TYR A 107 16.19 -16.10 0.84
C TYR A 107 16.32 -16.81 2.19
N TYR A 108 16.10 -16.10 3.29
CA TYR A 108 16.10 -16.70 4.62
C TYR A 108 15.02 -17.79 4.77
N ALA A 109 13.82 -17.55 4.25
CA ALA A 109 12.76 -18.54 4.28
C ALA A 109 13.13 -19.82 3.50
N ILE A 110 13.85 -19.69 2.37
CA ILE A 110 14.39 -20.84 1.64
C ILE A 110 15.39 -21.61 2.50
N GLN A 111 16.33 -20.92 3.13
CA GLN A 111 17.34 -21.55 3.99
C GLN A 111 16.72 -22.30 5.17
N GLN A 112 15.58 -21.82 5.69
CA GLN A 112 14.84 -22.47 6.77
C GLN A 112 13.85 -23.57 6.27
N GLY A 113 13.79 -23.84 4.99
CA GLY A 113 12.84 -24.82 4.42
C GLY A 113 11.37 -24.40 4.49
N LEU A 114 11.10 -23.11 4.68
CA LEU A 114 9.78 -22.50 4.76
C LEU A 114 9.25 -22.03 3.39
N LEU A 115 10.13 -21.89 2.42
CA LEU A 115 9.86 -21.54 1.04
C LEU A 115 10.64 -22.46 0.12
N THR A 116 9.96 -23.05 -0.89
CA THR A 116 10.62 -23.91 -1.89
C THR A 116 10.57 -23.26 -3.25
N VAL A 117 11.67 -23.39 -4.00
CA VAL A 117 11.77 -22.95 -5.40
C VAL A 117 11.28 -24.06 -6.35
N GLU A 118 11.31 -25.30 -5.93
CA GLU A 118 10.91 -26.47 -6.74
C GLU A 118 9.41 -26.51 -7.04
N LYS A 119 9.04 -27.05 -8.22
CA LYS A 119 7.64 -27.14 -8.64
C LYS A 119 6.83 -28.19 -7.88
N LYS A 120 7.46 -29.23 -7.34
CA LYS A 120 6.80 -30.30 -6.57
C LYS A 120 6.97 -30.07 -5.07
N GLY A 121 5.90 -30.28 -4.30
CA GLY A 121 5.93 -30.12 -2.84
C GLY A 121 6.09 -28.67 -2.41
N LYS A 122 5.51 -27.72 -3.14
CA LYS A 122 5.62 -26.29 -2.86
C LYS A 122 5.25 -25.96 -1.42
N LYS A 123 6.20 -25.36 -0.72
CA LYS A 123 5.97 -24.67 0.55
C LYS A 123 6.10 -23.17 0.31
N ASN A 124 5.22 -22.40 0.87
CA ASN A 124 5.33 -20.95 0.89
C ASN A 124 4.67 -20.43 2.18
N ILE A 125 5.49 -20.14 3.17
CA ILE A 125 5.03 -19.64 4.47
C ILE A 125 4.26 -18.31 4.34
N PHE A 126 4.50 -17.55 3.31
CA PHE A 126 3.88 -16.23 3.11
C PHE A 126 2.50 -16.32 2.42
N SER A 127 2.24 -17.43 1.72
CA SER A 127 1.04 -17.54 0.87
C SER A 127 -0.25 -17.40 1.68
N GLY A 128 -1.06 -16.40 1.31
CA GLY A 128 -2.33 -16.11 1.96
C GLY A 128 -2.23 -15.53 3.38
N ARG A 129 -1.02 -15.20 3.87
CA ARG A 129 -0.79 -14.65 5.19
C ARG A 129 -0.44 -13.16 5.15
N ILE A 130 -0.70 -12.47 6.25
CA ILE A 130 -0.23 -11.11 6.45
C ILE A 130 1.25 -11.14 6.81
N LEU A 131 2.07 -10.36 6.12
CA LEU A 131 3.46 -10.17 6.45
C LEU A 131 3.59 -8.99 7.40
N GLU A 132 4.02 -9.25 8.63
CA GLU A 132 4.28 -8.23 9.64
C GLU A 132 5.79 -8.05 9.80
N ILE A 133 6.30 -6.87 9.44
CA ILE A 133 7.75 -6.56 9.45
C ILE A 133 8.07 -5.62 10.60
N GLU A 134 9.09 -5.94 11.38
CA GLU A 134 9.60 -5.10 12.47
C GLU A 134 11.14 -5.10 12.53
N GLY A 135 11.72 -4.19 13.30
CA GLY A 135 13.16 -4.00 13.42
C GLY A 135 13.75 -3.03 12.42
N LEU A 136 12.90 -2.26 11.73
CA LEU A 136 13.28 -1.26 10.74
C LEU A 136 12.52 0.06 10.97
N GLU A 137 12.27 0.39 12.22
CA GLU A 137 11.40 1.51 12.62
C GLU A 137 11.88 2.88 12.12
N HIS A 138 13.17 3.01 11.83
CA HIS A 138 13.81 4.23 11.34
C HIS A 138 13.63 4.51 9.85
N LEU A 139 13.08 3.53 9.09
CA LEU A 139 12.88 3.72 7.66
C LEU A 139 11.86 4.84 7.39
N LYS A 140 12.08 5.58 6.31
CA LYS A 140 11.05 6.47 5.76
C LYS A 140 9.90 5.63 5.18
N VAL A 141 8.69 6.21 5.15
CA VAL A 141 7.51 5.49 4.65
C VAL A 141 7.68 5.06 3.19
N GLU A 142 8.33 5.89 2.36
CA GLU A 142 8.63 5.53 0.97
C GLU A 142 9.60 4.35 0.85
N GLN A 143 10.55 4.25 1.78
CA GLN A 143 11.46 3.11 1.85
C GLN A 143 10.74 1.85 2.32
N ALA A 144 9.89 1.98 3.34
CA ALA A 144 9.06 0.89 3.83
C ALA A 144 8.09 0.39 2.75
N PHE A 145 7.61 1.28 1.87
CA PHE A 145 6.75 0.91 0.74
C PHE A 145 7.42 -0.11 -0.20
N GLU A 146 8.71 -0.01 -0.44
CA GLU A 146 9.42 -1.00 -1.26
C GLU A 146 9.35 -2.42 -0.66
N LEU A 147 9.45 -2.54 0.68
CA LEU A 147 9.32 -3.81 1.37
C LEU A 147 7.89 -4.37 1.34
N SER A 148 6.90 -3.50 1.57
CA SER A 148 5.49 -3.92 1.57
C SER A 148 5.01 -4.29 0.18
N ASP A 149 5.38 -3.52 -0.84
CA ASP A 149 5.06 -3.76 -2.25
C ASP A 149 5.59 -5.12 -2.71
N ALA A 150 6.85 -5.42 -2.42
CA ALA A 150 7.47 -6.68 -2.76
C ALA A 150 6.82 -7.93 -2.12
N SER A 151 5.96 -7.77 -1.12
CA SER A 151 5.20 -8.88 -0.54
C SER A 151 4.23 -9.52 -1.53
N ALA A 152 3.85 -8.79 -2.59
CA ALA A 152 3.05 -9.30 -3.70
C ALA A 152 3.71 -10.50 -4.39
N GLU A 153 5.02 -10.43 -4.61
CA GLU A 153 5.81 -11.46 -5.28
C GLU A 153 5.93 -12.75 -4.45
N ARG A 154 5.54 -12.69 -3.18
CA ARG A 154 5.53 -13.85 -2.27
C ARG A 154 4.15 -14.42 -2.03
N SER A 155 3.14 -13.93 -2.74
CA SER A 155 1.73 -14.32 -2.58
C SER A 155 1.19 -14.05 -1.16
N ALA A 156 1.77 -13.11 -0.42
CA ALA A 156 1.21 -12.69 0.86
C ALA A 156 -0.18 -12.04 0.68
N ALA A 157 -1.08 -12.17 1.64
CA ALA A 157 -2.40 -11.54 1.58
C ALA A 157 -2.33 -10.03 1.77
N ALA A 158 -1.43 -9.59 2.65
CA ALA A 158 -1.17 -8.18 2.95
C ALA A 158 0.22 -8.03 3.55
N CYS A 159 0.66 -6.79 3.76
CA CYS A 159 1.88 -6.50 4.50
C CYS A 159 1.68 -5.25 5.36
N THR A 160 2.25 -5.24 6.54
CA THR A 160 2.38 -4.06 7.38
C THR A 160 3.78 -3.97 7.96
N ILE A 161 4.24 -2.76 8.25
CA ILE A 161 5.60 -2.52 8.74
C ILE A 161 5.53 -1.61 9.96
N LYS A 162 6.18 -2.03 11.04
CA LYS A 162 6.31 -1.22 12.23
C LYS A 162 7.31 -0.10 11.98
N LEU A 163 6.84 1.14 12.01
CA LEU A 163 7.65 2.34 11.86
C LEU A 163 7.59 3.20 13.12
N ALA A 164 8.63 4.01 13.33
CA ALA A 164 8.61 5.04 14.36
C ALA A 164 7.63 6.17 14.00
N GLN A 165 7.28 6.97 14.98
CA GLN A 165 6.29 8.03 14.80
C GLN A 165 6.79 9.16 13.87
N GLU A 166 8.06 9.53 13.99
CA GLU A 166 8.64 10.66 13.25
C GLU A 166 8.56 10.47 11.72
N PRO A 167 8.96 9.33 11.12
CA PRO A 167 8.81 9.09 9.69
C PRO A 167 7.35 9.15 9.23
N ILE A 168 6.42 8.67 10.06
CA ILE A 168 4.99 8.70 9.74
C ILE A 168 4.47 10.14 9.73
N ILE A 169 4.82 10.95 10.74
CA ILE A 169 4.42 12.36 10.82
C ILE A 169 5.01 13.15 9.66
N GLU A 170 6.30 12.98 9.35
CA GLU A 170 6.94 13.61 8.19
C GLU A 170 6.16 13.32 6.90
N TYR A 171 5.84 12.04 6.69
CA TYR A 171 5.11 11.58 5.52
C TYR A 171 3.70 12.16 5.43
N LEU A 172 2.94 12.13 6.52
CA LEU A 172 1.58 12.67 6.57
C LEU A 172 1.55 14.18 6.33
N ASN A 173 2.50 14.94 6.84
CA ASN A 173 2.64 16.36 6.53
C ASN A 173 2.91 16.59 5.03
N SER A 174 3.80 15.83 4.44
CA SER A 174 4.07 15.86 3.00
C SER A 174 2.81 15.53 2.18
N ASN A 175 2.01 14.58 2.63
CA ASN A 175 0.76 14.20 1.97
C ASN A 175 -0.28 15.32 2.01
N ILE A 176 -0.38 16.09 3.10
CA ILE A 176 -1.26 17.28 3.17
C ILE A 176 -0.90 18.29 2.08
N VAL A 177 0.40 18.54 1.88
CA VAL A 177 0.86 19.45 0.81
C VAL A 177 0.45 18.95 -0.57
N LEU A 178 0.64 17.66 -0.84
CA LEU A 178 0.23 17.04 -2.10
C LEU A 178 -1.28 17.14 -2.31
N LEU A 179 -2.08 16.81 -1.31
CA LEU A 179 -3.55 16.85 -1.42
C LEU A 179 -4.07 18.26 -1.66
N LYS A 180 -3.48 19.29 -1.04
CA LYS A 180 -3.81 20.70 -1.31
C LYS A 180 -3.48 21.09 -2.75
N TRP A 181 -2.32 20.65 -3.24
CA TRP A 181 -1.94 20.86 -4.64
C TRP A 181 -2.93 20.16 -5.59
N MET A 182 -3.32 18.92 -5.31
CA MET A 182 -4.30 18.19 -6.11
C MET A 182 -5.65 18.92 -6.19
N ILE A 183 -6.10 19.54 -5.10
CA ILE A 183 -7.32 20.38 -5.10
C ILE A 183 -7.14 21.57 -6.04
N ALA A 184 -6.02 22.27 -5.95
CA ALA A 184 -5.73 23.42 -6.81
C ALA A 184 -5.68 23.06 -8.30
N GLU A 185 -5.17 21.87 -8.62
CA GLU A 185 -5.08 21.34 -9.98
C GLU A 185 -6.36 20.64 -10.49
N GLY A 186 -7.40 20.53 -9.67
CA GLY A 186 -8.68 19.96 -10.06
C GLY A 186 -8.66 18.44 -10.29
N TYR A 187 -7.94 17.68 -9.44
CA TYR A 187 -7.81 16.21 -9.57
C TYR A 187 -9.05 15.42 -9.19
N GLY A 188 -10.02 16.02 -8.60
CA GLY A 188 -11.23 15.32 -8.19
C GLY A 188 -12.17 16.19 -7.38
N ASP A 189 -13.09 15.58 -6.64
CA ASP A 189 -13.95 16.30 -5.71
C ASP A 189 -13.11 16.91 -4.57
N ALA A 190 -13.00 18.24 -4.57
CA ALA A 190 -12.27 18.97 -3.53
C ALA A 190 -12.73 18.60 -2.11
N ARG A 191 -14.03 18.36 -1.90
CA ARG A 191 -14.56 17.93 -0.59
C ARG A 191 -13.98 16.61 -0.11
N THR A 192 -13.78 15.66 -1.01
CA THR A 192 -13.17 14.36 -0.68
C THR A 192 -11.73 14.53 -0.26
N LEU A 193 -10.96 15.33 -0.99
CA LEU A 193 -9.57 15.63 -0.66
C LEU A 193 -9.46 16.45 0.63
N GLU A 194 -10.33 17.43 0.85
CA GLU A 194 -10.39 18.21 2.10
C GLU A 194 -10.72 17.34 3.32
N ARG A 195 -11.65 16.39 3.20
CA ARG A 195 -11.95 15.44 4.27
C ARG A 195 -10.72 14.60 4.62
N ARG A 196 -9.94 14.20 3.63
CA ARG A 196 -8.70 13.47 3.83
C ARG A 196 -7.67 14.34 4.55
N ILE A 197 -7.48 15.58 4.14
CA ILE A 197 -6.59 16.54 4.80
C ILE A 197 -7.00 16.73 6.27
N ARG A 198 -8.28 16.91 6.54
CA ARG A 198 -8.79 17.06 7.92
C ARG A 198 -8.52 15.80 8.76
N ALA A 199 -8.80 14.61 8.22
CA ALA A 199 -8.55 13.36 8.91
C ALA A 199 -7.07 13.22 9.31
N VAL A 200 -6.13 13.52 8.40
CA VAL A 200 -4.70 13.54 8.71
C VAL A 200 -4.39 14.56 9.79
N SER A 201 -4.83 15.81 9.64
CA SER A 201 -4.48 16.91 10.54
C SER A 201 -5.01 16.71 11.96
N TYR A 202 -6.25 16.26 12.11
CA TYR A 202 -6.90 16.16 13.43
C TYR A 202 -6.69 14.82 14.13
N THR A 203 -6.58 13.73 13.39
CA THR A 203 -6.51 12.40 13.99
C THR A 203 -5.07 11.93 14.20
N HIS A 204 -4.18 12.24 13.27
CA HIS A 204 -2.83 11.67 13.27
C HIS A 204 -1.72 12.66 13.64
N LEU A 205 -1.95 13.98 13.49
CA LEU A 205 -0.93 14.99 13.79
C LEU A 205 -1.16 15.73 15.11
N THR A 206 -2.35 15.62 15.71
CA THR A 206 -2.71 16.36 16.93
C THR A 206 -2.98 15.48 18.16
N LEU A 207 -3.00 14.16 18.01
CA LEU A 207 -3.13 13.27 19.16
C LEU A 207 -1.87 13.39 20.03
N PRO A 208 -2.00 13.61 21.34
CA PRO A 208 -0.87 13.55 22.26
C PRO A 208 -0.28 12.14 22.24
N THR A 209 1.02 12.07 22.20
CA THR A 209 1.84 10.84 22.33
C THR A 209 1.75 10.26 23.72
#